data_b4895ec62e94929800be99ec026f3513
#
_entry.id   b4895ec62e94929800be99ec026f3513
#
_cell.length_a   1.000
_cell.length_b   1.000
_cell.length_c   1.000
_cell.angle_alpha   90.00
_cell.angle_beta   90.00
_cell.angle_gamma   90.00
#
_symmetry.space_group_name_H-M   'P 1'
#
loop_
_entity.id
_entity.type
_entity.pdbx_description
1 polymer ?
#
loop_
_entity_poly.entity_id
_entity_poly.type
_entity_poly.pdbx_seq_one_letter_code
_entity_poly.pdbx_strand_id
1 'polypeptide(L)'
;MQIAGVPFGVTDWSVIEKTEHKGETGIAYWRTQMFGSIRVRMVEYTAGYRADHWCSKGHILFCTEGVLQTELQDGRTFTLAPGMSYQVADDTEPHRSLTAVGAKLFIVD
;
A
#
# COMPACT_ATOMS: atom_id res chain seq x y z
N MET A 1 -7.33 -14.02 8.37
CA MET A 1 -8.29 -13.23 7.58
C MET A 1 -9.55 -14.07 7.38
N GLN A 2 -10.69 -13.48 7.63
CA GLN A 2 -11.97 -14.09 7.29
C GLN A 2 -12.63 -13.31 6.18
N ILE A 3 -13.02 -14.00 5.10
CA ILE A 3 -13.72 -13.42 3.97
C ILE A 3 -15.10 -14.06 3.92
N ALA A 4 -16.14 -13.28 4.15
CA ALA A 4 -17.51 -13.77 4.19
C ALA A 4 -18.37 -13.01 3.19
N GLY A 5 -19.31 -13.72 2.54
CA GLY A 5 -20.29 -13.10 1.65
C GLY A 5 -19.73 -12.57 0.34
N VAL A 6 -18.53 -12.99 -0.05
CA VAL A 6 -17.89 -12.57 -1.29
C VAL A 6 -17.97 -13.73 -2.29
N PRO A 7 -18.70 -13.58 -3.41
CA PRO A 7 -18.75 -14.62 -4.42
C PRO A 7 -17.40 -14.74 -5.14
N PHE A 8 -17.13 -15.90 -5.73
CA PHE A 8 -15.96 -16.07 -6.59
C PHE A 8 -15.99 -15.03 -7.73
N GLY A 9 -14.84 -14.43 -7.99
CA GLY A 9 -14.68 -13.46 -9.07
C GLY A 9 -13.22 -13.29 -9.45
N VAL A 10 -13.00 -12.61 -10.56
CA VAL A 10 -11.67 -12.25 -11.05
C VAL A 10 -11.63 -10.75 -11.25
N THR A 11 -10.56 -10.12 -10.79
CA THR A 11 -10.37 -8.68 -10.97
C THR A 11 -9.26 -8.43 -11.98
N ASP A 12 -9.60 -7.75 -13.06
CA ASP A 12 -8.62 -7.19 -13.99
C ASP A 12 -8.28 -5.77 -13.53
N TRP A 13 -7.15 -5.62 -12.88
CA TRP A 13 -6.74 -4.33 -12.32
C TRP A 13 -6.51 -3.25 -13.37
N SER A 14 -6.22 -3.65 -14.62
CA SER A 14 -5.99 -2.68 -15.71
C SER A 14 -7.22 -1.84 -16.06
N VAL A 15 -8.43 -2.35 -15.76
CA VAL A 15 -9.70 -1.65 -16.04
C VAL A 15 -10.28 -0.95 -14.81
N ILE A 16 -9.66 -1.11 -13.65
CA ILE A 16 -10.09 -0.41 -12.44
C ILE A 16 -9.59 1.04 -12.49
N GLU A 17 -10.47 1.98 -12.20
CA GLU A 17 -10.14 3.40 -12.20
C GLU A 17 -9.00 3.71 -11.23
N LYS A 18 -8.04 4.52 -11.68
CA LYS A 18 -7.01 5.09 -10.80
C LYS A 18 -7.53 6.33 -10.12
N THR A 19 -7.31 6.42 -8.82
CA THR A 19 -7.49 7.66 -8.06
C THR A 19 -6.13 8.24 -7.67
N GLU A 20 -6.02 9.57 -7.69
CA GLU A 20 -4.78 10.28 -7.43
C GLU A 20 -4.77 10.78 -5.98
N HIS A 21 -3.67 10.54 -5.27
CA HIS A 21 -3.48 10.95 -3.89
C HIS A 21 -2.12 11.61 -3.75
N LYS A 22 -2.11 12.90 -3.44
CA LYS A 22 -0.86 13.64 -3.25
C LYS A 22 -0.22 13.27 -1.93
N GLY A 23 1.10 13.02 -1.95
CA GLY A 23 1.89 12.92 -0.74
C GLY A 23 2.37 14.29 -0.27
N GLU A 24 3.21 14.31 0.73
CA GLU A 24 4.00 15.49 1.11
C GLU A 24 4.84 15.92 -0.10
N THR A 25 5.43 14.94 -0.78
CA THR A 25 6.04 15.04 -2.10
C THR A 25 5.56 13.89 -2.95
N GLY A 26 5.52 14.06 -4.27
CA GLY A 26 5.11 13.02 -5.20
C GLY A 26 3.63 12.67 -5.12
N ILE A 27 3.25 11.62 -5.83
CA ILE A 27 1.86 11.22 -6.02
C ILE A 27 1.75 9.71 -5.85
N ALA A 28 0.67 9.26 -5.21
CA ALA A 28 0.24 7.88 -5.18
C ALA A 28 -0.99 7.71 -6.10
N TYR A 29 -0.99 6.67 -6.90
CA TYR A 29 -2.15 6.27 -7.71
C TYR A 29 -2.70 4.96 -7.16
N TRP A 30 -3.99 4.93 -6.85
CA TRP A 30 -4.65 3.75 -6.30
C TRP A 30 -5.68 3.19 -7.27
N ARG A 31 -5.68 1.89 -7.40
CA ARG A 31 -6.81 1.12 -7.94
C ARG A 31 -7.35 0.30 -6.78
N THR A 32 -8.62 0.47 -6.45
CA THR A 32 -9.20 -0.05 -5.22
C THR A 32 -10.41 -0.94 -5.50
N GLN A 33 -10.47 -2.09 -4.84
CA GLN A 33 -11.64 -2.97 -4.81
C GLN A 33 -11.97 -3.33 -3.37
N MET A 34 -13.26 -3.36 -3.08
CA MET A 34 -13.77 -3.79 -1.78
C MET A 34 -14.37 -5.18 -1.90
N PHE A 35 -13.97 -6.09 -1.03
CA PHE A 35 -14.54 -7.42 -0.90
C PHE A 35 -15.09 -7.58 0.52
N GLY A 36 -16.38 -7.24 0.69
CA GLY A 36 -16.93 -7.09 2.02
C GLY A 36 -16.23 -5.96 2.77
N SER A 37 -15.68 -6.25 3.93
CA SER A 37 -14.92 -5.28 4.73
C SER A 37 -13.43 -5.21 4.36
N ILE A 38 -12.98 -6.04 3.42
CA ILE A 38 -11.58 -6.11 3.02
C ILE A 38 -11.34 -5.18 1.84
N ARG A 39 -10.37 -4.30 1.99
CA ARG A 39 -9.93 -3.40 0.91
C ARG A 39 -8.68 -3.98 0.27
N VAL A 40 -8.70 -4.09 -1.06
CA VAL A 40 -7.53 -4.53 -1.84
C VAL A 40 -7.16 -3.41 -2.80
N ARG A 41 -5.87 -3.07 -2.85
CA ARG A 41 -5.39 -1.98 -3.70
C ARG A 41 -4.15 -2.39 -4.47
N MET A 42 -4.11 -1.94 -5.73
CA MET A 42 -2.87 -1.82 -6.49
C MET A 42 -2.44 -0.36 -6.41
N VAL A 43 -1.27 -0.11 -5.88
CA VAL A 43 -0.76 1.24 -5.61
C VAL A 43 0.54 1.48 -6.38
N GLU A 44 0.63 2.66 -6.99
CA GLU A 44 1.87 3.12 -7.64
C GLU A 44 2.31 4.42 -6.99
N TYR A 45 3.56 4.48 -6.58
CA TYR A 45 4.19 5.71 -6.09
C TYR A 45 5.13 6.26 -7.15
N THR A 46 5.05 7.57 -7.42
CA THR A 46 6.03 8.25 -8.27
C THR A 46 7.38 8.33 -7.56
N ALA A 47 8.45 8.50 -8.32
CA ALA A 47 9.78 8.74 -7.75
C ALA A 47 9.73 9.99 -6.86
N GLY A 48 10.31 9.88 -5.67
CA GLY A 48 10.30 10.96 -4.69
C GLY A 48 9.02 11.06 -3.84
N TYR A 49 8.11 10.09 -3.96
CA TYR A 49 6.90 10.08 -3.13
C TYR A 49 7.25 9.96 -1.65
N ARG A 50 6.54 10.72 -0.82
CA ARG A 50 6.56 10.63 0.64
C ARG A 50 5.15 10.86 1.15
N ALA A 51 4.65 9.94 1.97
CA ALA A 51 3.33 10.07 2.57
C ALA A 51 3.26 11.31 3.49
N ASP A 52 2.12 11.97 3.48
CA ASP A 52 1.89 13.21 4.23
C ASP A 52 1.41 13.00 5.66
N HIS A 53 1.19 11.76 6.05
CA HIS A 53 0.69 11.42 7.40
C HIS A 53 1.17 10.03 7.83
N TRP A 54 1.10 9.77 9.15
CA TRP A 54 1.33 8.46 9.72
C TRP A 54 0.05 7.63 9.62
N CYS A 55 0.18 6.41 9.12
CA CYS A 55 -0.92 5.46 9.00
C CYS A 55 -0.93 4.52 10.20
N SER A 56 -2.10 4.34 10.82
CA SER A 56 -2.28 3.40 11.92
C SER A 56 -3.08 2.16 11.52
N LYS A 57 -3.46 2.05 10.25
CA LYS A 57 -4.24 0.92 9.75
C LYS A 57 -3.35 -0.29 9.53
N GLY A 58 -3.81 -1.44 10.02
CA GLY A 58 -3.17 -2.72 9.74
C GLY A 58 -3.34 -3.15 8.30
N HIS A 59 -2.32 -3.77 7.74
CA HIS A 59 -2.40 -4.33 6.40
C HIS A 59 -1.26 -5.31 6.10
N ILE A 60 -1.43 -6.03 5.00
CA ILE A 60 -0.38 -6.81 4.37
C ILE A 60 -0.03 -6.08 3.07
N LEU A 61 1.24 -5.78 2.89
CA LEU A 61 1.73 -5.04 1.73
C LEU A 61 2.85 -5.82 1.05
N PHE A 62 2.73 -5.99 -0.26
CA PHE A 62 3.72 -6.67 -1.09
C PHE A 62 4.26 -5.72 -2.15
N CYS A 63 5.58 -5.59 -2.23
CA CYS A 63 6.24 -4.77 -3.25
C CYS A 63 6.43 -5.59 -4.52
N THR A 64 5.85 -5.12 -5.63
CA THR A 64 5.93 -5.80 -6.94
C THR A 64 7.00 -5.22 -7.85
N GLU A 65 7.24 -3.91 -7.77
CA GLU A 65 8.25 -3.21 -8.57
C GLU A 65 8.84 -2.04 -7.79
N GLY A 66 10.05 -1.63 -8.18
CA GLY A 66 10.73 -0.49 -7.58
C GLY A 66 11.28 -0.79 -6.18
N VAL A 67 11.40 0.22 -5.36
CA VAL A 67 11.90 0.10 -3.99
C VAL A 67 11.04 0.94 -3.06
N LEU A 68 10.44 0.29 -2.08
CA LEU A 68 9.67 0.95 -1.03
C LEU A 68 10.51 1.09 0.23
N GLN A 69 10.48 2.26 0.83
CA GLN A 69 10.94 2.46 2.19
C GLN A 69 9.74 2.68 3.10
N THR A 70 9.77 2.05 4.27
CA THR A 70 8.73 2.22 5.30
C THR A 70 9.40 2.70 6.56
N GLU A 71 8.94 3.85 7.07
CA GLU A 71 9.36 4.38 8.36
C GLU A 71 8.29 4.06 9.39
N LEU A 72 8.71 3.59 10.57
CA LEU A 72 7.86 3.51 11.74
C LEU A 72 8.03 4.80 12.57
N GLN A 73 6.99 5.20 13.26
CA GLN A 73 7.02 6.43 14.06
C GLN A 73 8.04 6.37 15.19
N ASP A 74 8.42 5.17 15.63
CA ASP A 74 9.46 4.97 16.64
C ASP A 74 10.89 5.11 16.11
N GLY A 75 11.07 5.40 14.80
CA GLY A 75 12.36 5.63 14.18
C GLY A 75 12.95 4.47 13.40
N ARG A 76 12.36 3.26 13.49
CA ARG A 76 12.83 2.13 12.66
C ARG A 76 12.47 2.36 11.20
N THR A 77 13.34 1.91 10.30
CA THR A 77 13.11 2.00 8.86
C THR A 77 13.38 0.65 8.20
N PHE A 78 12.60 0.35 7.16
CA PHE A 78 12.71 -0.90 6.42
C PHE A 78 12.67 -0.61 4.93
N THR A 79 13.42 -1.40 4.15
CA THR A 79 13.46 -1.27 2.70
C THR A 79 12.95 -2.56 2.08
N LEU A 80 11.97 -2.44 1.17
CA LEU A 80 11.41 -3.56 0.42
C LEU A 80 11.83 -3.45 -1.05
N ALA A 81 12.49 -4.49 -1.53
CA ALA A 81 12.73 -4.73 -2.95
C ALA A 81 11.57 -5.55 -3.52
N PRO A 82 11.46 -5.68 -4.87
CA PRO A 82 10.43 -6.54 -5.47
C PRO A 82 10.48 -7.96 -4.89
N GLY A 83 9.31 -8.50 -4.56
CA GLY A 83 9.19 -9.81 -3.94
C GLY A 83 9.20 -9.82 -2.42
N MET A 84 9.38 -8.66 -1.79
CA MET A 84 9.33 -8.52 -0.33
C MET A 84 8.00 -7.95 0.13
N SER A 85 7.59 -8.32 1.33
CA SER A 85 6.35 -7.86 1.94
C SER A 85 6.54 -7.51 3.41
N TYR A 86 5.62 -6.71 3.96
CA TYR A 86 5.50 -6.54 5.39
C TYR A 86 4.05 -6.71 5.83
N GLN A 87 3.86 -6.94 7.11
CA GLN A 87 2.58 -6.96 7.78
C GLN A 87 2.63 -6.06 9.02
N VAL A 88 1.51 -5.43 9.32
CA VAL A 88 1.36 -4.59 10.51
C VAL A 88 -0.07 -4.70 11.01
N ALA A 89 -0.23 -4.77 12.33
CA ALA A 89 -1.54 -4.83 12.97
C ALA A 89 -2.16 -3.43 13.10
N ASP A 90 -3.49 -3.39 13.24
CA ASP A 90 -4.20 -2.13 13.48
C ASP A 90 -3.73 -1.47 14.79
N ASP A 91 -3.52 -0.17 14.75
CA ASP A 91 -3.31 0.72 15.88
C ASP A 91 -2.11 0.35 16.79
N THR A 92 -1.12 -0.33 16.24
CA THR A 92 0.05 -0.78 17.02
C THR A 92 1.32 -0.04 16.68
N GLU A 93 1.62 0.12 15.41
CA GLU A 93 2.89 0.69 14.94
C GLU A 93 2.62 1.66 13.79
N PRO A 94 2.37 2.94 14.08
CA PRO A 94 2.18 3.96 13.04
C PRO A 94 3.36 3.98 12.08
N HIS A 95 3.05 4.04 10.81
CA HIS A 95 4.03 3.91 9.72
C HIS A 95 3.68 4.80 8.54
N ARG A 96 4.67 5.06 7.70
CA ARG A 96 4.47 5.78 6.44
C ARG A 96 5.42 5.28 5.37
N SER A 97 4.98 5.44 4.11
CA SER A 97 5.71 5.01 2.92
C SER A 97 6.44 6.17 2.29
N LEU A 98 7.63 5.88 1.76
CA LEU A 98 8.38 6.78 0.88
C LEU A 98 9.17 5.94 -0.13
N THR A 99 9.54 6.57 -1.24
CA THR A 99 10.38 5.94 -2.24
C THR A 99 11.18 7.00 -3.00
N ALA A 100 12.44 6.73 -3.24
CA ALA A 100 13.28 7.59 -4.07
C ALA A 100 13.04 7.35 -5.56
N VAL A 101 12.87 6.09 -5.95
CA VAL A 101 12.87 5.67 -7.37
C VAL A 101 11.49 5.34 -7.91
N GLY A 102 10.49 5.29 -7.07
CA GLY A 102 9.16 4.79 -7.38
C GLY A 102 8.97 3.35 -6.93
N ALA A 103 7.71 2.97 -6.73
CA ALA A 103 7.36 1.62 -6.30
C ALA A 103 5.94 1.27 -6.74
N LYS A 104 5.70 -0.03 -6.95
CA LYS A 104 4.36 -0.59 -7.16
C LYS A 104 4.11 -1.62 -6.09
N LEU A 105 2.90 -1.58 -5.51
CA LEU A 105 2.54 -2.33 -4.33
C LEU A 105 1.18 -3.00 -4.52
N PHE A 106 1.02 -4.13 -3.84
CA PHE A 106 -0.27 -4.78 -3.62
C PHE A 106 -0.56 -4.75 -2.13
N ILE A 107 -1.71 -4.18 -1.74
CA ILE A 107 -2.04 -3.94 -0.33
C ILE A 107 -3.41 -4.55 -0.02
N VAL A 108 -3.48 -5.29 1.07
CA VAL A 108 -4.72 -5.87 1.60
C VAL A 108 -4.95 -5.36 3.02
N ASP A 109 -6.10 -4.75 3.24
CA ASP A 109 -6.48 -4.29 4.60
C ASP A 109 -7.99 -4.28 4.89
#